data_ae06d2b89070dd7b679ba87982e0ba5d
#
_entry.id   ae06d2b89070dd7b679ba87982e0ba5d
#
_cell.length_a   1.000
_cell.length_b   1.000
_cell.length_c   1.000
_cell.angle_alpha   90.00
_cell.angle_beta   90.00
_cell.angle_gamma   90.00
#
_symmetry.space_group_name_H-M   'P 1'
#
loop_
_entity.id
_entity.type
_entity.pdbx_description
1 polymer ?
#
loop_
_entity_poly.entity_id
_entity_poly.type
_entity_poly.pdbx_seq_one_letter_code
_entity_poly.pdbx_strand_id
1 'polypeptide(L)'
;MKVDPRQIPEEGLELTGSIPLSDYDIPIGEIRGWDKIHYHFQLNKVGAEVTITGTLVSNFDTPCARCLDFIPWELKINDFCQVLAAPDEALLDLTPLIREDIILALPLAARCELDGAGRCPRSGRVYAPPSQDDFAEKRRATVWRDLDQLKTEN
;
A
#
# COMPACT_ATOMS: atom_id res chain seq x y z
N MET A 1 -16.85 -0.11 6.70
CA MET A 1 -17.78 -0.76 5.76
C MET A 1 -18.32 -2.03 6.41
N LYS A 2 -19.66 -2.17 6.50
CA LYS A 2 -20.29 -3.33 7.17
C LYS A 2 -21.21 -4.06 6.21
N VAL A 3 -21.17 -5.38 6.24
CA VAL A 3 -21.97 -6.27 5.39
C VAL A 3 -22.74 -7.25 6.25
N ASP A 4 -24.01 -7.49 5.92
CA ASP A 4 -24.84 -8.50 6.59
C ASP A 4 -24.69 -9.85 5.85
N PRO A 5 -24.10 -10.89 6.49
CA PRO A 5 -23.90 -12.19 5.84
C PRO A 5 -25.20 -12.90 5.44
N ARG A 6 -26.34 -12.51 6.04
CA ARG A 6 -27.65 -13.07 5.73
C ARG A 6 -28.21 -12.57 4.40
N GLN A 7 -27.68 -11.45 3.91
CA GLN A 7 -28.10 -10.85 2.63
C GLN A 7 -27.25 -11.34 1.45
N ILE A 8 -26.28 -12.22 1.69
CA ILE A 8 -25.46 -12.79 0.62
C ILE A 8 -26.22 -13.98 0.03
N PRO A 9 -26.66 -13.92 -1.24
CA PRO A 9 -27.34 -15.03 -1.92
C PRO A 9 -26.38 -16.22 -2.16
N GLU A 10 -26.93 -17.38 -2.49
CA GLU A 10 -26.11 -18.58 -2.80
C GLU A 10 -25.21 -18.38 -4.02
N GLU A 11 -25.65 -17.59 -5.00
CA GLU A 11 -24.88 -17.23 -6.19
C GLU A 11 -23.77 -16.19 -5.91
N GLY A 12 -23.70 -15.65 -4.70
CA GLY A 12 -22.76 -14.60 -4.29
C GLY A 12 -23.36 -13.19 -4.42
N LEU A 13 -22.65 -12.22 -3.88
CA LEU A 13 -23.04 -10.80 -3.88
C LEU A 13 -21.89 -9.95 -4.43
N GLU A 14 -22.18 -9.19 -5.49
CA GLU A 14 -21.24 -8.22 -6.04
C GLU A 14 -21.54 -6.83 -5.45
N LEU A 15 -20.49 -6.18 -4.93
CA LEU A 15 -20.54 -4.85 -4.36
C LEU A 15 -19.55 -3.93 -5.07
N THR A 16 -20.06 -2.84 -5.65
CA THR A 16 -19.24 -1.81 -6.26
C THR A 16 -19.58 -0.45 -5.70
N GLY A 17 -18.58 0.36 -5.41
CA GLY A 17 -18.83 1.69 -4.86
C GLY A 17 -17.57 2.45 -4.52
N SER A 18 -17.72 3.48 -3.69
CA SER A 18 -16.60 4.24 -3.15
C SER A 18 -16.80 4.50 -1.66
N ILE A 19 -15.68 4.56 -0.94
CA ILE A 19 -15.64 4.78 0.50
C ILE A 19 -14.81 6.04 0.73
N PRO A 20 -15.29 6.97 1.58
CA PRO A 20 -14.51 8.13 1.95
C PRO A 20 -13.31 7.71 2.80
N LEU A 21 -12.16 8.32 2.55
CA LEU A 21 -10.92 7.99 3.26
C LEU A 21 -11.00 8.33 4.75
N SER A 22 -11.79 9.35 5.11
CA SER A 22 -12.03 9.76 6.49
C SER A 22 -12.49 8.64 7.42
N ASP A 23 -13.09 7.59 6.87
CA ASP A 23 -13.63 6.48 7.65
C ASP A 23 -12.54 5.47 8.09
N TYR A 24 -11.30 5.63 7.61
CA TYR A 24 -10.25 4.62 7.76
C TYR A 24 -9.08 5.02 8.64
N ASP A 25 -8.98 6.26 9.10
CA ASP A 25 -7.85 6.74 9.93
C ASP A 25 -6.48 6.28 9.38
N ILE A 26 -6.25 6.51 8.08
CA ILE A 26 -5.00 6.17 7.42
C ILE A 26 -3.98 7.28 7.66
N PRO A 27 -2.72 6.95 8.00
CA PRO A 27 -1.67 7.94 8.17
C PRO A 27 -1.26 8.53 6.80
N ILE A 28 -1.97 9.57 6.37
CA ILE A 28 -1.87 10.13 5.02
C ILE A 28 -0.53 10.87 4.80
N GLY A 29 0.12 11.37 5.87
CA GLY A 29 1.35 12.16 5.73
C GLY A 29 1.15 13.39 4.85
N GLU A 30 2.02 13.57 3.84
CA GLU A 30 1.95 14.70 2.89
C GLU A 30 1.18 14.36 1.61
N ILE A 31 0.32 13.33 1.60
CA ILE A 31 -0.50 12.94 0.44
C ILE A 31 -1.57 14.01 0.19
N ARG A 32 -1.85 14.34 -1.08
CA ARG A 32 -2.84 15.34 -1.51
C ARG A 32 -3.88 14.73 -2.45
N GLY A 33 -5.09 15.28 -2.44
CA GLY A 33 -6.16 14.90 -3.37
C GLY A 33 -6.68 13.47 -3.15
N TRP A 34 -6.43 12.89 -1.98
CA TRP A 34 -6.91 11.57 -1.63
C TRP A 34 -8.15 11.68 -0.76
N ASP A 35 -9.32 11.55 -1.36
CA ASP A 35 -10.63 11.74 -0.71
C ASP A 35 -11.43 10.44 -0.58
N LYS A 36 -11.28 9.51 -1.53
CA LYS A 36 -12.06 8.27 -1.59
C LYS A 36 -11.30 7.12 -2.23
N ILE A 37 -11.76 5.90 -1.94
CA ILE A 37 -11.30 4.65 -2.50
C ILE A 37 -12.46 3.99 -3.21
N HIS A 38 -12.25 3.59 -4.45
CA HIS A 38 -13.20 2.80 -5.22
C HIS A 38 -12.96 1.33 -4.97
N TYR A 39 -14.02 0.58 -4.79
CA TYR A 39 -13.96 -0.86 -4.58
C TYR A 39 -14.88 -1.61 -5.53
N HIS A 40 -14.47 -2.83 -5.86
CA HIS A 40 -15.29 -3.83 -6.51
C HIS A 40 -15.04 -5.16 -5.81
N PHE A 41 -16.02 -5.65 -5.07
CA PHE A 41 -15.93 -6.88 -4.28
C PHE A 41 -16.94 -7.91 -4.71
N GLN A 42 -16.50 -9.17 -4.72
CA GLN A 42 -17.33 -10.35 -4.84
C GLN A 42 -17.34 -11.07 -3.48
N LEU A 43 -18.51 -11.26 -2.90
CA LEU A 43 -18.73 -11.95 -1.63
C LEU A 43 -19.39 -13.28 -1.88
N ASN A 44 -18.82 -14.37 -1.34
CA ASN A 44 -19.39 -15.69 -1.43
C ASN A 44 -19.49 -16.28 -0.02
N LYS A 45 -20.67 -16.81 0.34
CA LYS A 45 -20.90 -17.48 1.62
C LYS A 45 -20.91 -18.98 1.44
N VAL A 46 -20.05 -19.68 2.20
CA VAL A 46 -19.98 -21.13 2.20
C VAL A 46 -20.05 -21.61 3.65
N GLY A 47 -21.18 -22.17 4.04
CA GLY A 47 -21.42 -22.58 5.44
C GLY A 47 -21.35 -21.39 6.40
N ALA A 48 -20.42 -21.47 7.37
CA ALA A 48 -20.18 -20.44 8.37
C ALA A 48 -19.07 -19.43 7.98
N GLU A 49 -18.64 -19.43 6.73
CA GLU A 49 -17.57 -18.53 6.26
C GLU A 49 -18.04 -17.66 5.09
N VAL A 50 -17.53 -16.44 5.05
CA VAL A 50 -17.67 -15.53 3.92
C VAL A 50 -16.30 -15.24 3.34
N THR A 51 -16.12 -15.55 2.06
CA THR A 51 -14.96 -15.17 1.27
C THR A 51 -15.26 -13.88 0.54
N ILE A 52 -14.36 -12.91 0.64
CA ILE A 52 -14.45 -11.62 -0.03
C ILE A 52 -13.24 -11.47 -0.92
N THR A 53 -13.46 -11.34 -2.21
CA THR A 53 -12.39 -11.09 -3.19
C THR A 53 -12.70 -9.83 -3.97
N GLY A 54 -11.67 -9.18 -4.51
CA GLY A 54 -11.92 -8.02 -5.35
C GLY A 54 -10.75 -7.08 -5.52
N THR A 55 -11.08 -5.83 -5.85
CA THR A 55 -10.10 -4.78 -6.16
C THR A 55 -10.40 -3.50 -5.41
N LEU A 56 -9.33 -2.77 -5.09
CA LEU A 56 -9.38 -1.41 -4.54
C LEU A 56 -8.53 -0.50 -5.42
N VAL A 57 -9.07 0.66 -5.78
CA VAL A 57 -8.36 1.63 -6.62
C VAL A 57 -8.57 3.04 -6.08
N SER A 58 -7.50 3.81 -6.02
CA SER A 58 -7.55 5.23 -5.69
C SER A 58 -6.41 6.00 -6.33
N ASN A 59 -6.60 7.32 -6.49
CA ASN A 59 -5.61 8.21 -7.06
C ASN A 59 -5.34 9.36 -6.10
N PHE A 60 -4.07 9.73 -5.97
CA PHE A 60 -3.63 10.83 -5.14
C PHE A 60 -2.27 11.36 -5.60
N ASP A 61 -1.86 12.49 -5.07
CA ASP A 61 -0.52 13.02 -5.26
C ASP A 61 0.34 12.78 -4.01
N THR A 62 1.55 12.29 -4.22
CA THR A 62 2.52 12.02 -3.14
C THR A 62 3.87 12.67 -3.45
N PRO A 63 4.64 13.11 -2.43
CA PRO A 63 5.94 13.70 -2.67
C PRO A 63 6.94 12.66 -3.20
N CYS A 64 7.66 13.03 -4.23
CA CYS A 64 8.75 12.23 -4.76
C CYS A 64 9.92 12.21 -3.77
N ALA A 65 10.41 11.03 -3.40
CA ALA A 65 11.55 10.86 -2.49
C ALA A 65 12.89 11.42 -3.02
N ARG A 66 12.95 11.81 -4.31
CA ARG A 66 14.15 12.41 -4.92
C ARG A 66 14.10 13.92 -4.99
N CYS A 67 13.02 14.48 -5.53
CA CYS A 67 12.92 15.92 -5.80
C CYS A 67 11.96 16.66 -4.87
N LEU A 68 11.19 15.95 -4.07
CA LEU A 68 10.17 16.46 -3.15
C LEU A 68 8.95 17.12 -3.83
N ASP A 69 8.92 17.15 -5.15
CA ASP A 69 7.74 17.61 -5.89
C ASP A 69 6.64 16.53 -5.82
N PHE A 70 5.39 16.96 -5.84
CA PHE A 70 4.25 16.06 -5.85
C PHE A 70 4.11 15.37 -7.20
N ILE A 71 3.91 14.06 -7.18
CA ILE A 71 3.71 13.22 -8.34
C ILE A 71 2.40 12.45 -8.22
N PRO A 72 1.66 12.27 -9.32
CA PRO A 72 0.45 11.45 -9.32
C PRO A 72 0.82 10.01 -9.01
N TRP A 73 -0.01 9.39 -8.19
CA TRP A 73 0.13 7.98 -7.82
C TRP A 73 -1.23 7.29 -7.90
N GLU A 74 -1.24 6.11 -8.52
CA GLU A 74 -2.38 5.20 -8.49
C GLU A 74 -2.12 4.09 -7.48
N LEU A 75 -2.95 4.03 -6.44
CA LEU A 75 -3.01 2.88 -5.54
C LEU A 75 -3.94 1.86 -6.17
N LYS A 76 -3.44 0.64 -6.38
CA LYS A 76 -4.22 -0.44 -6.96
C LYS A 76 -3.92 -1.75 -6.26
N ILE A 77 -4.95 -2.33 -5.65
CA ILE A 77 -4.94 -3.66 -5.03
C ILE A 77 -5.85 -4.54 -5.88
N ASN A 78 -5.29 -5.52 -6.59
CA ASN A 78 -6.04 -6.39 -7.51
C ASN A 78 -6.41 -7.74 -6.89
N ASP A 79 -5.80 -8.09 -5.81
CA ASP A 79 -5.82 -9.39 -5.15
C ASP A 79 -6.34 -9.33 -3.71
N PHE A 80 -7.21 -8.35 -3.42
CA PHE A 80 -7.90 -8.31 -2.14
C PHE A 80 -8.62 -9.66 -1.92
N CYS A 81 -8.26 -10.37 -0.86
CA CYS A 81 -8.84 -11.66 -0.54
C CYS A 81 -8.87 -11.85 0.97
N GLN A 82 -10.08 -11.97 1.52
CA GLN A 82 -10.30 -12.18 2.95
C GLN A 82 -11.31 -13.31 3.17
N VAL A 83 -11.07 -14.14 4.18
CA VAL A 83 -12.01 -15.17 4.62
C VAL A 83 -12.37 -14.90 6.07
N LEU A 84 -13.64 -14.70 6.34
CA LEU A 84 -14.16 -14.34 7.66
C LEU A 84 -15.21 -15.33 8.12
N ALA A 85 -15.21 -15.65 9.41
CA ALA A 85 -16.33 -16.34 10.01
C ALA A 85 -17.59 -15.46 9.90
N ALA A 86 -18.69 -16.02 9.43
CA ALA A 86 -19.99 -15.38 9.33
C ALA A 86 -20.82 -15.70 10.57
N PRO A 87 -20.84 -14.86 11.59
CA PRO A 87 -21.74 -15.05 12.73
C PRO A 87 -23.20 -14.87 12.28
N ASP A 88 -24.08 -15.67 12.82
CA ASP A 88 -25.50 -15.68 12.40
C ASP A 88 -26.25 -14.38 12.72
N GLU A 89 -25.76 -13.57 13.67
CA GLU A 89 -26.45 -12.38 14.16
C GLU A 89 -25.63 -11.08 14.09
N ALA A 90 -24.41 -11.11 13.56
CA ALA A 90 -23.53 -9.93 13.52
C ALA A 90 -23.20 -9.49 12.10
N LEU A 91 -22.99 -8.19 11.93
CA LEU A 91 -22.48 -7.61 10.68
C LEU A 91 -20.97 -7.88 10.57
N LEU A 92 -20.51 -8.24 9.41
CA LEU A 92 -19.08 -8.30 9.08
C LEU A 92 -18.55 -6.87 8.89
N ASP A 93 -17.56 -6.49 9.67
CA ASP A 93 -16.88 -5.20 9.50
C ASP A 93 -15.61 -5.37 8.68
N LEU A 94 -15.64 -4.91 7.45
CA LEU A 94 -14.50 -4.95 6.51
C LEU A 94 -13.56 -3.76 6.67
N THR A 95 -13.91 -2.77 7.49
CA THR A 95 -13.13 -1.54 7.65
C THR A 95 -11.68 -1.81 8.07
N PRO A 96 -11.38 -2.63 9.10
CA PRO A 96 -10.00 -2.88 9.51
C PRO A 96 -9.18 -3.61 8.45
N LEU A 97 -9.79 -4.54 7.71
CA LEU A 97 -9.12 -5.33 6.68
C LEU A 97 -8.76 -4.47 5.46
N ILE A 98 -9.71 -3.68 4.98
CA ILE A 98 -9.47 -2.72 3.89
C ILE A 98 -8.40 -1.71 4.29
N ARG A 99 -8.43 -1.21 5.54
CA ARG A 99 -7.44 -0.29 6.06
C ARG A 99 -6.03 -0.88 6.05
N GLU A 100 -5.88 -2.12 6.49
CA GLU A 100 -4.60 -2.83 6.51
C GLU A 100 -4.01 -2.98 5.12
N ASP A 101 -4.79 -3.48 4.16
CA ASP A 101 -4.33 -3.68 2.79
C ASP A 101 -3.96 -2.35 2.11
N ILE A 102 -4.72 -1.28 2.37
CA ILE A 102 -4.38 0.05 1.87
C ILE A 102 -3.04 0.53 2.44
N ILE A 103 -2.82 0.41 3.74
CA ILE A 103 -1.56 0.83 4.38
C ILE A 103 -0.37 0.06 3.82
N LEU A 104 -0.53 -1.25 3.59
CA LEU A 104 0.52 -2.09 3.00
C LEU A 104 0.80 -1.76 1.53
N ALA A 105 -0.21 -1.28 0.80
CA ALA A 105 -0.07 -0.91 -0.61
C ALA A 105 0.47 0.52 -0.82
N LEU A 106 0.55 1.35 0.23
CA LEU A 106 1.13 2.69 0.13
C LEU A 106 2.61 2.63 -0.24
N PRO A 107 3.08 3.52 -1.14
CA PRO A 107 4.48 3.54 -1.52
C PRO A 107 5.36 4.00 -0.35
N LEU A 108 6.34 3.19 0.04
CA LEU A 108 7.34 3.58 1.04
C LEU A 108 8.19 4.77 0.56
N ALA A 109 8.45 4.87 -0.75
CA ALA A 109 9.22 5.95 -1.35
C ALA A 109 8.82 6.09 -2.83
N ALA A 110 7.79 6.88 -3.11
CA ALA A 110 7.41 7.22 -4.48
C ALA A 110 8.55 8.00 -5.18
N ARG A 111 8.79 7.73 -6.46
CA ARG A 111 9.87 8.37 -7.21
C ARG A 111 9.42 8.73 -8.61
N CYS A 112 9.85 9.88 -9.10
CA CYS A 112 9.70 10.23 -10.51
C CYS A 112 10.40 9.19 -11.39
N GLU A 113 9.81 8.89 -12.53
CA GLU A 113 10.53 8.23 -13.62
C GLU A 113 11.59 9.20 -14.17
N LEU A 114 12.82 8.72 -14.28
CA LEU A 114 13.91 9.50 -14.84
C LEU A 114 13.94 9.33 -16.36
N ASP A 115 14.38 10.35 -17.07
CA ASP A 115 14.66 10.24 -18.51
C ASP A 115 15.87 9.32 -18.78
N GLY A 116 16.15 9.05 -20.06
CA GLY A 116 17.29 8.21 -20.47
C GLY A 116 18.68 8.73 -20.04
N ALA A 117 18.78 9.99 -19.62
CA ALA A 117 19.98 10.61 -19.07
C ALA A 117 20.03 10.63 -17.54
N GLY A 118 19.06 9.97 -16.88
CA GLY A 118 18.97 9.96 -15.42
C GLY A 118 18.48 11.27 -14.81
N ARG A 119 17.83 12.14 -15.60
CA ARG A 119 17.32 13.45 -15.19
C ARG A 119 15.88 13.35 -14.72
N CYS A 120 15.57 13.97 -13.60
CA CYS A 120 14.19 14.12 -13.13
C CYS A 120 13.45 15.14 -14.01
N PRO A 121 12.29 14.80 -14.61
CA PRO A 121 11.57 15.71 -15.50
C PRO A 121 10.99 16.92 -14.77
N ARG A 122 10.82 16.84 -13.44
CA ARG A 122 10.25 17.94 -12.62
C ARG A 122 11.31 18.89 -12.10
N SER A 123 12.35 18.37 -11.44
CA SER A 123 13.40 19.21 -10.85
C SER A 123 14.56 19.53 -11.81
N GLY A 124 14.66 18.86 -12.95
CA GLY A 124 15.77 18.96 -13.88
C GLY A 124 17.10 18.39 -13.36
N ARG A 125 17.13 17.90 -12.10
CA ARG A 125 18.34 17.33 -11.49
C ARG A 125 18.65 15.94 -12.06
N VAL A 126 19.93 15.67 -12.25
CA VAL A 126 20.43 14.36 -12.63
C VAL A 126 20.65 13.53 -11.36
N TYR A 127 20.07 12.35 -11.32
CA TYR A 127 20.25 11.37 -10.25
C TYR A 127 20.97 10.17 -10.84
N ALA A 128 22.32 10.23 -10.80
CA ALA A 128 23.12 9.07 -11.19
C ALA A 128 22.78 7.88 -10.28
N PRO A 129 22.61 6.67 -10.81
CA PRO A 129 22.58 5.49 -9.97
C PRO A 129 23.93 5.43 -9.21
N PRO A 130 23.92 5.05 -7.91
CA PRO A 130 25.17 4.87 -7.20
C PRO A 130 26.00 3.83 -7.95
N SER A 131 27.26 4.15 -8.24
CA SER A 131 28.16 3.20 -8.90
C SER A 131 28.33 1.96 -8.03
N GLN A 132 28.51 0.80 -8.64
CA GLN A 132 28.78 -0.43 -7.88
C GLN A 132 30.06 -0.28 -7.03
N ASP A 133 30.98 0.55 -7.48
CA ASP A 133 32.22 0.87 -6.77
C ASP A 133 31.99 1.69 -5.51
N ASP A 134 31.02 2.63 -5.50
CA ASP A 134 30.65 3.39 -4.29
C ASP A 134 30.12 2.48 -3.18
N PHE A 135 29.41 1.41 -3.51
CA PHE A 135 28.96 0.43 -2.53
C PHE A 135 30.08 -0.48 -2.05
N ALA A 136 31.03 -0.85 -2.93
CA ALA A 136 32.17 -1.67 -2.58
C ALA A 136 33.17 -0.91 -1.69
N GLU A 137 33.37 0.37 -1.95
CA GLU A 137 34.27 1.24 -1.18
C GLU A 137 33.67 1.58 0.21
N LYS A 138 32.37 1.90 0.27
CA LYS A 138 31.67 2.09 1.55
C LYS A 138 31.56 0.82 2.41
N ARG A 139 31.50 -0.37 1.79
CA ARG A 139 31.58 -1.64 2.54
C ARG A 139 32.96 -1.93 3.11
N ARG A 140 34.02 -1.43 2.48
CA ARG A 140 35.40 -1.54 2.98
C ARG A 140 35.73 -0.45 3.99
N ALA A 141 35.02 0.67 3.98
CA ALA A 141 35.19 1.74 4.95
C ALA A 141 34.61 1.33 6.31
N THR A 142 35.45 0.97 7.18
CA THR A 142 35.63 1.13 8.63
C THR A 142 34.43 1.05 9.58
N VAL A 143 33.18 1.25 9.15
CA VAL A 143 32.02 1.32 10.06
C VAL A 143 31.70 -0.04 10.71
N TRP A 144 31.95 -1.14 10.01
CA TRP A 144 31.69 -2.50 10.53
C TRP A 144 32.89 -3.15 11.21
N ARG A 145 34.10 -2.61 11.01
CA ARG A 145 35.33 -3.14 11.60
C ARG A 145 35.36 -2.98 13.14
N ASP A 146 34.71 -1.94 13.65
CA ASP A 146 34.60 -1.71 15.09
C ASP A 146 33.62 -2.67 15.78
N LEU A 147 32.69 -3.28 15.03
CA LEU A 147 31.81 -4.35 15.54
C LEU A 147 32.54 -5.70 15.73
N ASP A 148 33.58 -5.97 14.96
CA ASP A 148 34.39 -7.17 15.11
C ASP A 148 35.18 -7.16 16.42
N GLN A 149 35.44 -5.99 16.99
CA GLN A 149 36.11 -5.83 18.30
C GLN A 149 35.18 -6.14 19.49
N LEU A 150 33.85 -6.02 19.29
CA LEU A 150 32.86 -6.36 20.36
C LEU A 150 32.69 -7.86 20.59
N LYS A 151 33.22 -8.73 19.72
CA LYS A 151 33.13 -10.20 19.85
C LYS A 151 34.23 -10.85 20.69
N THR A 152 35.18 -10.08 21.15
CA THR A 152 36.40 -10.63 21.84
C THR A 152 36.41 -10.47 23.35
N GLU A 153 35.34 -9.97 23.97
CA GLU A 153 35.20 -9.92 25.43
C GLU A 153 34.12 -10.91 25.89
N ASN A 154 34.48 -12.21 25.92
CA ASN A 154 33.71 -13.23 26.68
C ASN A 154 34.65 -14.33 27.17
#